data_3e2baca0ff869d0b6cd2058a5d20d732
#
_entry.id   3e2baca0ff869d0b6cd2058a5d20d732
#
_cell.length_a   1.000
_cell.length_b   1.000
_cell.length_c   1.000
_cell.angle_alpha   90.00
_cell.angle_beta   90.00
_cell.angle_gamma   90.00
#
_symmetry.space_group_name_H-M   'P 1'
#
loop_
_entity.id
_entity.type
_entity.pdbx_description
1 polymer ?
#
loop_
_entity_poly.entity_id
_entity_poly.type
_entity_poly.pdbx_seq_one_letter_code
_entity_poly.pdbx_strand_id
1 'polypeptide(L)'
;MTSKKTELNLSVKDGYVTANGTTLGGDDGIAVAYALALLDSTDLPHPALEVLITVDEEIGLLGAVGLDCSVLKGKRMINMDSEAEGSLWISCAGGLSAVSHIPVARVDAEGEKLQIKVCGLMGGHSGSEIDKKRANANVVMGRFLYGLKREADYEIISMTGGQKDNAITREAVCDILVSKEEMDAIKAYASKVEKGLREEYDGSDKGISIQITEAGHESAKVLTPDKP
;
A
#
# COMPACT_ATOMS: atom_id res chain seq x y z
N MET A 1 2.79 -25.17 -7.16
CA MET A 1 1.48 -25.40 -6.50
C MET A 1 0.42 -25.34 -7.58
N THR A 2 -0.21 -26.47 -7.90
CA THR A 2 -1.33 -26.52 -8.83
C THR A 2 -2.56 -25.88 -8.15
N SER A 3 -3.01 -24.74 -8.65
CA SER A 3 -4.25 -24.12 -8.20
C SER A 3 -5.39 -25.10 -8.50
N LYS A 4 -6.06 -25.59 -7.47
CA LYS A 4 -7.36 -26.25 -7.65
C LYS A 4 -8.26 -25.22 -8.34
N LYS A 5 -8.72 -25.50 -9.55
CA LYS A 5 -9.84 -24.77 -10.18
C LYS A 5 -11.04 -24.93 -9.23
N THR A 6 -11.31 -23.95 -8.41
CA THR A 6 -12.57 -23.82 -7.68
C THR A 6 -13.57 -23.23 -8.65
N GLU A 7 -14.65 -23.95 -8.92
CA GLU A 7 -15.76 -23.42 -9.71
C GLU A 7 -16.33 -22.18 -8.99
N LEU A 8 -16.56 -21.10 -9.75
CA LEU A 8 -17.19 -19.90 -9.21
C LEU A 8 -18.68 -20.19 -8.97
N ASN A 9 -19.12 -20.02 -7.74
CA ASN A 9 -20.53 -20.11 -7.39
C ASN A 9 -21.18 -18.73 -7.57
N LEU A 10 -21.77 -18.50 -8.72
CA LEU A 10 -22.36 -17.22 -9.09
C LEU A 10 -23.78 -17.07 -8.56
N SER A 11 -24.12 -15.85 -8.17
CA SER A 11 -25.49 -15.46 -7.78
C SER A 11 -25.79 -14.04 -8.28
N VAL A 12 -27.07 -13.74 -8.43
CA VAL A 12 -27.54 -12.37 -8.70
C VAL A 12 -28.13 -11.81 -7.40
N LYS A 13 -27.59 -10.69 -6.94
CA LYS A 13 -28.05 -10.00 -5.75
C LYS A 13 -28.14 -8.50 -6.01
N ASP A 14 -29.30 -7.92 -5.75
CA ASP A 14 -29.57 -6.48 -5.92
C ASP A 14 -29.22 -5.95 -7.33
N GLY A 15 -29.40 -6.77 -8.37
CA GLY A 15 -29.08 -6.43 -9.76
C GLY A 15 -27.61 -6.64 -10.17
N TYR A 16 -26.76 -7.13 -9.27
CA TYR A 16 -25.35 -7.43 -9.51
C TYR A 16 -25.11 -8.93 -9.59
N VAL A 17 -24.22 -9.34 -10.49
CA VAL A 17 -23.67 -10.70 -10.52
C VAL A 17 -22.51 -10.75 -9.51
N THR A 18 -22.57 -11.68 -8.57
CA THR A 18 -21.58 -11.85 -7.53
C THR A 18 -21.07 -13.29 -7.45
N ALA A 19 -19.90 -13.51 -6.89
CA ALA A 19 -19.39 -14.83 -6.54
C ALA A 19 -19.52 -15.06 -5.04
N ASN A 20 -20.08 -16.21 -4.65
CA ASN A 20 -20.28 -16.57 -3.25
C ASN A 20 -18.96 -17.09 -2.65
N GLY A 21 -18.50 -16.44 -1.58
CA GLY A 21 -17.30 -16.84 -0.83
C GLY A 21 -15.95 -16.48 -1.48
N THR A 22 -15.96 -15.73 -2.59
CA THR A 22 -14.76 -15.23 -3.26
C THR A 22 -15.07 -13.94 -4.00
N THR A 23 -14.04 -13.22 -4.44
CA THR A 23 -14.17 -12.13 -5.41
C THR A 23 -14.54 -12.68 -6.78
N LEU A 24 -15.29 -11.89 -7.57
CA LEU A 24 -15.53 -12.13 -8.97
C LEU A 24 -14.59 -11.24 -9.77
N GLY A 25 -13.55 -11.81 -10.38
CA GLY A 25 -12.69 -11.11 -11.33
C GLY A 25 -13.41 -10.94 -12.67
N GLY A 26 -13.36 -9.74 -13.21
CA GLY A 26 -14.02 -9.42 -14.48
C GLY A 26 -13.52 -8.09 -15.04
N ASP A 27 -12.51 -7.57 -14.44
CA ASP A 27 -11.89 -6.29 -14.70
C ASP A 27 -10.74 -6.48 -15.70
N ASP A 28 -10.83 -5.98 -16.94
CA ASP A 28 -12.08 -5.42 -17.51
C ASP A 28 -12.62 -6.31 -18.65
N GLY A 29 -13.22 -7.43 -18.32
CA GLY A 29 -13.77 -8.39 -19.29
C GLY A 29 -14.91 -7.82 -20.13
N ILE A 30 -15.65 -6.80 -19.64
CA ILE A 30 -16.72 -6.18 -20.39
C ILE A 30 -16.20 -5.37 -21.58
N ALA A 31 -15.06 -4.70 -21.43
CA ALA A 31 -14.41 -3.99 -22.53
C ALA A 31 -13.99 -4.95 -23.65
N VAL A 32 -13.44 -6.12 -23.28
CA VAL A 32 -13.11 -7.19 -24.25
C VAL A 32 -14.37 -7.64 -24.98
N ALA A 33 -15.47 -7.86 -24.26
CA ALA A 33 -16.74 -8.28 -24.86
C ALA A 33 -17.30 -7.23 -25.82
N TYR A 34 -17.30 -5.95 -25.47
CA TYR A 34 -17.71 -4.88 -26.36
C TYR A 34 -16.82 -4.76 -27.59
N ALA A 35 -15.52 -4.86 -27.44
CA ALA A 35 -14.58 -4.81 -28.56
C ALA A 35 -14.85 -5.92 -29.55
N LEU A 36 -15.02 -7.16 -29.09
CA LEU A 36 -15.34 -8.31 -29.93
C LEU A 36 -16.70 -8.15 -30.62
N ALA A 37 -17.73 -7.70 -29.91
CA ALA A 37 -19.05 -7.47 -30.47
C ALA A 37 -19.03 -6.40 -31.59
N LEU A 38 -18.27 -5.32 -31.42
CA LEU A 38 -18.11 -4.28 -32.44
C LEU A 38 -17.36 -4.80 -33.67
N LEU A 39 -16.29 -5.58 -33.47
CA LEU A 39 -15.50 -6.15 -34.57
C LEU A 39 -16.27 -7.21 -35.36
N ASP A 40 -17.19 -7.95 -34.74
CA ASP A 40 -18.03 -8.96 -35.36
C ASP A 40 -19.30 -8.36 -36.02
N SER A 41 -19.64 -7.14 -35.65
CA SER A 41 -20.87 -6.47 -36.13
C SER A 41 -20.79 -6.11 -37.61
N THR A 42 -21.88 -6.38 -38.31
CA THR A 42 -22.07 -6.01 -39.74
C THR A 42 -23.10 -4.87 -39.93
N ASP A 43 -23.81 -4.51 -38.87
CA ASP A 43 -24.95 -3.58 -38.92
C ASP A 43 -24.72 -2.31 -38.06
N LEU A 44 -23.71 -2.31 -37.21
CA LEU A 44 -23.34 -1.14 -36.42
C LEU A 44 -22.33 -0.25 -37.17
N PRO A 45 -22.68 1.00 -37.51
CA PRO A 45 -21.75 1.92 -38.16
C PRO A 45 -20.65 2.33 -37.21
N HIS A 46 -19.42 2.08 -37.56
CA HIS A 46 -18.24 2.48 -36.81
C HIS A 46 -17.09 2.89 -37.74
N PRO A 47 -16.15 3.76 -37.27
CA PRO A 47 -14.91 4.04 -38.01
C PRO A 47 -14.00 2.80 -38.00
N ALA A 48 -12.85 2.88 -38.64
CA ALA A 48 -11.82 1.86 -38.52
C ALA A 48 -11.39 1.75 -37.06
N LEU A 49 -11.40 0.54 -36.52
CA LEU A 49 -11.10 0.23 -35.12
C LEU A 49 -9.79 -0.56 -35.04
N GLU A 50 -9.02 -0.24 -34.02
CA GLU A 50 -7.91 -1.02 -33.50
C GLU A 50 -8.23 -1.34 -32.05
N VAL A 51 -8.22 -2.61 -31.68
CA VAL A 51 -8.46 -3.05 -30.30
C VAL A 51 -7.14 -3.48 -29.71
N LEU A 52 -6.76 -2.85 -28.62
CA LEU A 52 -5.56 -3.15 -27.86
C LEU A 52 -5.95 -3.75 -26.52
N ILE A 53 -5.48 -4.95 -26.26
CA ILE A 53 -5.66 -5.65 -24.98
C ILE A 53 -4.26 -5.89 -24.41
N THR A 54 -3.99 -5.36 -23.23
CA THR A 54 -2.71 -5.54 -22.55
C THR A 54 -2.79 -6.57 -21.44
N VAL A 55 -1.64 -7.02 -20.95
CA VAL A 55 -1.52 -7.96 -19.83
C VAL A 55 -0.91 -7.28 -18.63
N ASP A 56 -1.09 -7.90 -17.45
CA ASP A 56 -0.41 -7.49 -16.22
C ASP A 56 -0.69 -6.02 -15.81
N GLU A 57 -1.94 -5.57 -15.96
CA GLU A 57 -2.37 -4.24 -15.52
C GLU A 57 -2.18 -4.11 -13.99
N GLU A 58 -2.70 -5.06 -13.22
CA GLU A 58 -2.77 -5.09 -11.75
C GLU A 58 -1.40 -5.12 -11.04
N ILE A 59 -0.35 -5.48 -11.75
CA ILE A 59 1.00 -5.55 -11.21
C ILE A 59 1.94 -4.46 -11.75
N GLY A 60 1.37 -3.39 -12.30
CA GLY A 60 2.10 -2.20 -12.71
C GLY A 60 2.06 -1.90 -14.21
N LEU A 61 0.98 -2.25 -14.91
CA LEU A 61 0.75 -1.94 -16.33
C LEU A 61 1.86 -2.49 -17.26
N LEU A 62 2.44 -3.66 -16.92
CA LEU A 62 3.65 -4.15 -17.58
C LEU A 62 3.46 -4.32 -19.09
N GLY A 63 2.30 -4.81 -19.53
CA GLY A 63 1.99 -4.94 -20.95
C GLY A 63 1.87 -3.59 -21.65
N ALA A 64 1.29 -2.59 -21.02
CA ALA A 64 1.17 -1.25 -21.57
C ALA A 64 2.53 -0.53 -21.65
N VAL A 65 3.37 -0.66 -20.60
CA VAL A 65 4.73 -0.08 -20.57
C VAL A 65 5.63 -0.69 -21.65
N GLY A 66 5.50 -1.99 -21.90
CA GLY A 66 6.29 -2.70 -22.90
C GLY A 66 5.78 -2.58 -24.34
N LEU A 67 4.65 -1.89 -24.58
CA LEU A 67 4.02 -1.81 -25.87
C LEU A 67 4.81 -0.97 -26.88
N ASP A 68 5.04 -1.50 -28.08
CA ASP A 68 5.46 -0.70 -29.23
C ASP A 68 4.23 -0.05 -29.89
N CYS A 69 4.01 1.22 -29.59
CA CYS A 69 2.91 2.00 -30.15
C CYS A 69 3.08 2.37 -31.63
N SER A 70 4.23 2.08 -32.27
CA SER A 70 4.49 2.45 -33.66
C SER A 70 3.57 1.74 -34.66
N VAL A 71 3.04 0.60 -34.28
CA VAL A 71 2.12 -0.20 -35.10
C VAL A 71 0.68 0.36 -35.13
N LEU A 72 0.34 1.22 -34.16
CA LEU A 72 -1.00 1.78 -34.03
C LEU A 72 -1.20 2.97 -34.98
N LYS A 73 -2.35 3.00 -35.64
CA LYS A 73 -2.75 4.06 -36.60
C LYS A 73 -3.79 5.01 -36.02
N GLY A 74 -4.55 4.54 -35.03
CA GLY A 74 -5.57 5.33 -34.36
C GLY A 74 -5.02 6.60 -33.75
N LYS A 75 -5.79 7.71 -33.85
CA LYS A 75 -5.45 9.01 -33.28
C LYS A 75 -6.36 9.41 -32.12
N ARG A 76 -7.36 8.59 -31.86
CA ARG A 76 -8.27 8.74 -30.72
C ARG A 76 -8.30 7.42 -29.98
N MET A 77 -8.16 7.47 -28.68
CA MET A 77 -8.22 6.30 -27.80
C MET A 77 -9.42 6.42 -26.87
N ILE A 78 -10.12 5.33 -26.69
CA ILE A 78 -11.14 5.16 -25.66
C ILE A 78 -10.64 4.06 -24.74
N ASN A 79 -10.39 4.40 -23.48
CA ASN A 79 -10.13 3.45 -22.43
C ASN A 79 -11.45 3.12 -21.74
N MET A 80 -11.78 1.84 -21.65
CA MET A 80 -13.06 1.36 -21.08
C MET A 80 -12.91 0.85 -19.64
N ASP A 81 -11.70 0.88 -19.12
CA ASP A 81 -11.37 0.50 -17.76
C ASP A 81 -11.72 1.65 -16.78
N SER A 82 -13.02 1.73 -16.44
CA SER A 82 -13.57 2.74 -15.56
C SER A 82 -14.80 2.21 -14.81
N GLU A 83 -14.85 2.41 -13.50
CA GLU A 83 -15.91 1.88 -12.63
C GLU A 83 -17.17 2.75 -12.57
N ALA A 84 -17.07 4.04 -12.90
CA ALA A 84 -18.15 5.00 -12.71
C ALA A 84 -19.05 5.05 -13.94
N GLU A 85 -20.24 4.43 -13.87
CA GLU A 85 -21.25 4.49 -14.92
C GLU A 85 -21.63 5.94 -15.29
N GLY A 86 -21.71 6.24 -16.59
CA GLY A 86 -22.08 7.56 -17.09
C GLY A 86 -21.01 8.64 -16.94
N SER A 87 -19.81 8.30 -16.48
CA SER A 87 -18.70 9.24 -16.32
C SER A 87 -17.69 9.09 -17.45
N LEU A 88 -17.24 10.23 -18.00
CA LEU A 88 -16.15 10.29 -18.98
C LEU A 88 -14.94 10.97 -18.33
N TRP A 89 -13.88 10.21 -18.13
CA TRP A 89 -12.62 10.72 -17.61
C TRP A 89 -11.75 11.22 -18.76
N ILE A 90 -11.34 12.47 -18.70
CA ILE A 90 -10.55 13.12 -19.76
C ILE A 90 -9.05 13.23 -19.44
N SER A 91 -8.67 12.80 -18.25
CA SER A 91 -7.27 12.80 -17.79
C SER A 91 -7.09 11.80 -16.64
N CYS A 92 -5.86 11.44 -16.38
CA CYS A 92 -5.47 10.62 -15.23
C CYS A 92 -4.27 11.26 -14.51
N ALA A 93 -4.06 10.85 -13.27
CA ALA A 93 -2.85 11.20 -12.53
C ALA A 93 -1.67 10.38 -13.05
N GLY A 94 -0.49 10.97 -13.04
CA GLY A 94 0.76 10.25 -13.23
C GLY A 94 1.29 9.69 -11.91
N GLY A 95 2.12 8.66 -11.97
CA GLY A 95 2.80 8.08 -10.83
C GLY A 95 4.30 7.94 -11.06
N LEU A 96 5.05 7.91 -9.98
CA LEU A 96 6.47 7.62 -9.95
C LEU A 96 6.79 6.75 -8.76
N SER A 97 7.43 5.61 -8.99
CA SER A 97 8.00 4.78 -7.92
C SER A 97 9.46 5.16 -7.71
N ALA A 98 9.82 5.53 -6.48
CA ALA A 98 11.18 5.82 -6.08
C ALA A 98 11.64 4.81 -5.02
N VAL A 99 12.73 4.10 -5.31
CA VAL A 99 13.36 3.16 -4.38
C VAL A 99 14.67 3.76 -3.91
N SER A 100 14.75 4.05 -2.59
CA SER A 100 15.95 4.56 -1.96
C SER A 100 16.71 3.43 -1.28
N HIS A 101 17.97 3.24 -1.66
CA HIS A 101 18.89 2.30 -1.02
C HIS A 101 19.83 3.09 -0.10
N ILE A 102 19.65 2.92 1.21
CA ILE A 102 20.47 3.59 2.22
C ILE A 102 21.48 2.57 2.74
N PRO A 103 22.78 2.74 2.48
CA PRO A 103 23.79 1.86 3.04
C PRO A 103 23.83 2.02 4.56
N VAL A 104 23.85 0.90 5.27
CA VAL A 104 23.91 0.88 6.73
C VAL A 104 25.01 -0.09 7.20
N ALA A 105 25.71 0.26 8.27
CA ALA A 105 26.57 -0.64 8.98
C ALA A 105 25.84 -1.22 10.20
N ARG A 106 26.25 -2.42 10.62
CA ARG A 106 25.68 -3.07 11.80
C ARG A 106 26.80 -3.54 12.72
N VAL A 107 26.55 -3.40 14.01
CA VAL A 107 27.44 -3.88 15.10
C VAL A 107 26.68 -4.81 16.03
N ASP A 108 27.39 -5.69 16.69
CA ASP A 108 26.80 -6.51 17.75
C ASP A 108 26.60 -5.65 19.01
N ALA A 109 25.41 -5.73 19.58
CA ALA A 109 25.03 -5.06 20.83
C ALA A 109 24.14 -5.98 21.65
N GLU A 110 24.01 -5.71 22.95
CA GLU A 110 23.12 -6.42 23.86
C GLU A 110 22.35 -5.45 24.74
N GLY A 111 21.14 -5.84 25.10
CA GLY A 111 20.26 -5.02 25.91
C GLY A 111 18.85 -5.61 26.02
N GLU A 112 17.95 -4.85 26.60
CA GLU A 112 16.53 -5.22 26.65
C GLU A 112 15.89 -4.91 25.29
N LYS A 113 15.30 -5.93 24.69
CA LYS A 113 14.59 -5.76 23.41
C LYS A 113 13.17 -5.27 23.62
N LEU A 114 12.85 -4.19 22.98
CA LEU A 114 11.49 -3.68 22.86
C LEU A 114 11.04 -3.74 21.40
N GLN A 115 9.81 -4.21 21.19
CA GLN A 115 9.13 -4.05 19.92
C GLN A 115 8.14 -2.90 20.01
N ILE A 116 8.27 -1.96 19.11
CA ILE A 116 7.37 -0.81 18.95
C ILE A 116 6.49 -1.09 17.74
N LYS A 117 5.18 -1.08 17.93
CA LYS A 117 4.21 -1.24 16.86
C LYS A 117 3.30 -0.01 16.76
N VAL A 118 3.31 0.64 15.61
CA VAL A 118 2.28 1.61 15.23
C VAL A 118 1.19 0.88 14.47
N CYS A 119 -0.05 0.97 14.91
CA CYS A 119 -1.18 0.24 14.32
C CYS A 119 -2.51 0.97 14.52
N GLY A 120 -3.61 0.33 14.07
CA GLY A 120 -4.95 0.89 14.18
C GLY A 120 -5.29 1.97 13.16
N LEU A 121 -4.47 2.12 12.10
CA LEU A 121 -4.68 3.09 11.04
C LEU A 121 -5.61 2.53 9.96
N MET A 122 -6.36 3.44 9.33
CA MET A 122 -7.32 3.09 8.28
C MET A 122 -6.63 2.63 6.99
N GLY A 123 -5.50 3.25 6.62
CA GLY A 123 -4.87 3.01 5.33
C GLY A 123 -5.74 3.48 4.17
N GLY A 124 -5.54 2.92 2.99
CA GLY A 124 -6.29 3.23 1.78
C GLY A 124 -5.40 3.32 0.55
N HIS A 125 -6.00 3.59 -0.59
CA HIS A 125 -5.28 3.78 -1.85
C HIS A 125 -4.54 5.11 -1.85
N SER A 126 -3.23 5.10 -2.15
CA SER A 126 -2.37 6.29 -2.09
C SER A 126 -2.69 7.36 -3.14
N GLY A 127 -3.42 7.01 -4.19
CA GLY A 127 -3.95 7.93 -5.19
C GLY A 127 -5.36 8.41 -4.86
N SER A 128 -6.37 7.56 -5.03
CA SER A 128 -7.79 7.93 -4.94
C SER A 128 -8.27 8.32 -3.54
N GLU A 129 -7.50 8.05 -2.48
CA GLU A 129 -7.88 8.35 -1.10
C GLU A 129 -6.86 9.26 -0.38
N ILE A 130 -5.92 9.85 -1.10
CA ILE A 130 -4.88 10.73 -0.51
C ILE A 130 -5.47 12.01 0.10
N ASP A 131 -6.60 12.48 -0.42
CA ASP A 131 -7.35 13.64 0.07
C ASP A 131 -7.93 13.43 1.48
N LYS A 132 -8.12 12.18 1.91
CA LYS A 132 -8.69 11.81 3.22
C LYS A 132 -7.73 12.06 4.39
N LYS A 133 -6.51 12.51 4.13
CA LYS A 133 -5.49 12.90 5.13
C LYS A 133 -5.24 11.82 6.19
N ARG A 134 -5.29 10.55 5.79
CA ARG A 134 -5.05 9.43 6.69
C ARG A 134 -3.59 9.34 7.11
N ALA A 135 -3.36 8.84 8.32
CA ALA A 135 -2.03 8.61 8.84
C ALA A 135 -1.31 7.50 8.06
N ASN A 136 0.00 7.67 7.87
CA ASN A 136 0.89 6.65 7.35
C ASN A 136 1.77 6.11 8.49
N ALA A 137 1.68 4.83 8.78
CA ALA A 137 2.37 4.22 9.91
C ALA A 137 3.90 4.36 9.85
N ASN A 138 4.51 4.33 8.65
CA ASN A 138 5.95 4.56 8.51
C ASN A 138 6.34 5.98 8.88
N VAL A 139 5.54 6.98 8.49
CA VAL A 139 5.76 8.38 8.85
C VAL A 139 5.60 8.57 10.36
N VAL A 140 4.56 7.97 10.96
CA VAL A 140 4.33 8.01 12.40
C VAL A 140 5.48 7.36 13.17
N MET A 141 5.94 6.18 12.73
CA MET A 141 7.09 5.49 13.33
C MET A 141 8.36 6.34 13.24
N GLY A 142 8.64 6.94 12.09
CA GLY A 142 9.79 7.82 11.92
C GLY A 142 9.72 9.06 12.85
N ARG A 143 8.55 9.68 12.99
CA ARG A 143 8.33 10.80 13.93
C ARG A 143 8.53 10.36 15.37
N PHE A 144 8.01 9.20 15.73
CA PHE A 144 8.17 8.61 17.05
C PHE A 144 9.64 8.39 17.39
N LEU A 145 10.37 7.67 16.54
CA LEU A 145 11.78 7.37 16.74
C LEU A 145 12.64 8.64 16.79
N TYR A 146 12.39 9.59 15.88
CA TYR A 146 13.11 10.87 15.89
C TYR A 146 12.92 11.66 17.20
N GLY A 147 11.70 11.68 17.72
CA GLY A 147 11.42 12.35 19.00
C GLY A 147 11.96 11.58 20.19
N LEU A 148 11.93 10.25 20.16
CA LEU A 148 12.43 9.37 21.22
C LEU A 148 13.92 9.60 21.53
N LYS A 149 14.74 9.95 20.55
CA LYS A 149 16.17 10.30 20.74
C LYS A 149 16.43 11.40 21.76
N ARG A 150 15.43 12.19 22.14
CA ARG A 150 15.55 13.26 23.14
C ARG A 150 15.15 12.82 24.54
N GLU A 151 14.50 11.67 24.63
CA GLU A 151 13.92 11.15 25.88
C GLU A 151 14.69 9.91 26.38
N ALA A 152 15.28 9.13 25.47
CA ALA A 152 15.95 7.88 25.78
C ALA A 152 17.00 7.52 24.72
N ASP A 153 18.05 6.80 25.13
CA ASP A 153 19.00 6.18 24.21
C ASP A 153 18.47 4.82 23.74
N TYR A 154 18.58 4.55 22.46
CA TYR A 154 18.17 3.28 21.86
C TYR A 154 18.95 2.97 20.61
N GLU A 155 18.99 1.69 20.25
CA GLU A 155 19.63 1.17 19.04
C GLU A 155 18.61 0.37 18.21
N ILE A 156 18.58 0.59 16.91
CA ILE A 156 17.59 -0.06 16.01
C ILE A 156 18.12 -1.41 15.55
N ILE A 157 17.35 -2.47 15.79
CA ILE A 157 17.60 -3.81 15.24
C ILE A 157 17.00 -3.89 13.84
N SER A 158 15.71 -3.58 13.71
CA SER A 158 14.97 -3.67 12.46
C SER A 158 13.80 -2.71 12.42
N MET A 159 13.38 -2.36 11.21
CA MET A 159 12.15 -1.61 10.97
C MET A 159 11.46 -2.14 9.71
N THR A 160 10.16 -2.39 9.81
CA THR A 160 9.33 -2.85 8.70
C THR A 160 7.98 -2.14 8.70
N GLY A 161 7.41 -1.92 7.51
CA GLY A 161 6.08 -1.35 7.37
C GLY A 161 5.70 -1.20 5.90
N GLY A 162 4.39 -1.31 5.62
CA GLY A 162 3.85 -1.28 4.27
C GLY A 162 3.87 -2.66 3.60
N GLN A 163 2.91 -2.90 2.72
CA GLN A 163 2.76 -4.15 1.98
C GLN A 163 2.77 -3.92 0.47
N LYS A 164 2.29 -2.75 0.03
CA LYS A 164 2.22 -2.35 -1.38
C LYS A 164 2.58 -0.88 -1.52
N ASP A 165 3.19 -0.53 -2.64
CA ASP A 165 3.62 0.84 -2.97
C ASP A 165 2.45 1.81 -3.22
N ASN A 166 1.31 1.29 -3.68
CA ASN A 166 0.08 2.07 -3.90
C ASN A 166 -0.88 2.09 -2.69
N ALA A 167 -0.46 1.62 -1.52
CA ALA A 167 -1.28 1.59 -0.31
C ALA A 167 -0.67 2.44 0.82
N ILE A 168 -1.49 3.31 1.43
CA ILE A 168 -1.12 4.05 2.64
C ILE A 168 -0.85 3.04 3.76
N THR A 169 0.34 3.06 4.32
CA THR A 169 0.80 2.07 5.30
C THR A 169 -0.03 2.12 6.58
N ARG A 170 -0.63 0.98 6.95
CA ARG A 170 -1.53 0.85 8.11
C ARG A 170 -0.81 0.47 9.40
N GLU A 171 0.30 -0.24 9.28
CA GLU A 171 1.08 -0.76 10.41
C GLU A 171 2.58 -0.63 10.12
N ALA A 172 3.34 -0.29 11.15
CA ALA A 172 4.80 -0.33 11.14
C ALA A 172 5.30 -0.94 12.44
N VAL A 173 6.37 -1.71 12.35
CA VAL A 173 7.02 -2.36 13.49
C VAL A 173 8.49 -1.99 13.50
N CYS A 174 9.02 -1.66 14.66
CA CYS A 174 10.43 -1.42 14.89
C CYS A 174 10.89 -2.20 16.13
N ASP A 175 11.93 -3.00 15.98
CA ASP A 175 12.60 -3.64 17.11
C ASP A 175 13.84 -2.81 17.49
N ILE A 176 13.97 -2.51 18.77
CA ILE A 176 15.09 -1.75 19.33
C ILE A 176 15.74 -2.48 20.52
N LEU A 177 17.02 -2.22 20.75
CA LEU A 177 17.69 -2.51 22.02
C LEU A 177 17.81 -1.24 22.86
N VAL A 178 17.62 -1.40 24.15
CA VAL A 178 17.69 -0.32 25.14
C VAL A 178 18.34 -0.81 26.43
N SER A 179 18.79 0.11 27.26
CA SER A 179 19.13 -0.23 28.65
C SER A 179 17.86 -0.44 29.47
N LYS A 180 17.96 -1.16 30.57
CA LYS A 180 16.82 -1.40 31.44
C LYS A 180 16.24 -0.11 32.04
N GLU A 181 17.10 0.85 32.28
CA GLU A 181 16.78 2.14 32.87
C GLU A 181 15.93 3.00 31.93
N GLU A 182 16.06 2.82 30.59
CA GLU A 182 15.33 3.60 29.60
C GLU A 182 13.90 3.11 29.34
N MET A 183 13.56 1.88 29.74
CA MET A 183 12.29 1.24 29.39
C MET A 183 11.06 2.05 29.83
N ASP A 184 11.08 2.59 31.05
CA ASP A 184 9.93 3.36 31.58
C ASP A 184 9.78 4.71 30.88
N ALA A 185 10.88 5.37 30.54
CA ALA A 185 10.89 6.62 29.80
C ALA A 185 10.29 6.41 28.39
N ILE A 186 10.65 5.32 27.72
CA ILE A 186 10.13 4.96 26.40
C ILE A 186 8.61 4.70 26.43
N LYS A 187 8.12 3.97 27.43
CA LYS A 187 6.68 3.72 27.60
C LYS A 187 5.90 5.01 27.89
N ALA A 188 6.44 5.87 28.73
CA ALA A 188 5.84 7.16 29.04
C ALA A 188 5.78 8.05 27.78
N TYR A 189 6.87 8.07 27.01
CA TYR A 189 6.93 8.81 25.74
C TYR A 189 5.92 8.25 24.72
N ALA A 190 5.82 6.93 24.59
CA ALA A 190 4.84 6.29 23.69
C ALA A 190 3.41 6.71 24.02
N SER A 191 3.04 6.70 25.30
CA SER A 191 1.72 7.14 25.77
C SER A 191 1.44 8.62 25.47
N LYS A 192 2.44 9.48 25.65
CA LYS A 192 2.35 10.91 25.34
C LYS A 192 2.15 11.15 23.83
N VAL A 193 2.94 10.47 23.00
CA VAL A 193 2.87 10.60 21.54
C VAL A 193 1.55 10.04 21.01
N GLU A 194 1.12 8.87 21.50
CA GLU A 194 -0.17 8.29 21.10
C GLU A 194 -1.33 9.25 21.36
N LYS A 195 -1.37 9.89 22.52
CA LYS A 195 -2.39 10.90 22.83
C LYS A 195 -2.39 12.04 21.82
N GLY A 196 -1.23 12.60 21.49
CA GLY A 196 -1.11 13.68 20.51
C GLY A 196 -1.54 13.25 19.11
N LEU A 197 -1.18 12.02 18.71
CA LEU A 197 -1.59 11.45 17.42
C LEU A 197 -3.10 11.24 17.32
N ARG A 198 -3.76 10.81 18.39
CA ARG A 198 -5.22 10.68 18.43
C ARG A 198 -5.94 12.02 18.26
N GLU A 199 -5.36 13.09 18.78
CA GLU A 199 -5.86 14.45 18.58
C GLU A 199 -5.60 14.94 17.14
N GLU A 200 -4.39 14.69 16.60
CA GLU A 200 -4.01 15.09 15.24
C GLU A 200 -4.85 14.39 14.15
N TYR A 201 -5.17 13.10 14.34
CA TYR A 201 -5.88 12.26 13.37
C TYR A 201 -7.31 11.92 13.79
N ASP A 202 -7.95 12.72 14.63
CA ASP A 202 -9.32 12.47 15.13
C ASP A 202 -10.35 12.31 14.00
N GLY A 203 -10.15 13.01 12.89
CA GLY A 203 -11.04 12.95 11.73
C GLY A 203 -10.87 11.71 10.84
N SER A 204 -9.72 11.02 10.91
CA SER A 204 -9.37 9.94 9.97
C SER A 204 -8.99 8.61 10.63
N ASP A 205 -8.15 8.63 11.65
CA ASP A 205 -7.51 7.42 12.21
C ASP A 205 -7.74 7.31 13.73
N LYS A 206 -8.99 7.32 14.17
CA LYS A 206 -9.38 7.26 15.59
C LYS A 206 -8.81 6.08 16.37
N GLY A 207 -8.48 5.01 15.65
CA GLY A 207 -7.92 3.78 16.21
C GLY A 207 -6.40 3.79 16.39
N ILE A 208 -5.70 4.89 16.03
CA ILE A 208 -4.23 4.95 16.08
C ILE A 208 -3.69 4.59 17.47
N SER A 209 -2.69 3.72 17.50
CA SER A 209 -2.08 3.22 18.73
C SER A 209 -0.59 2.96 18.55
N ILE A 210 0.18 3.22 19.61
CA ILE A 210 1.58 2.86 19.74
C ILE A 210 1.71 1.81 20.84
N GLN A 211 1.99 0.58 20.44
CA GLN A 211 2.14 -0.55 21.36
C GLN A 211 3.62 -0.82 21.61
N ILE A 212 3.98 -1.03 22.86
CA ILE A 212 5.31 -1.43 23.29
C ILE A 212 5.19 -2.86 23.85
N THR A 213 5.99 -3.77 23.30
CA THR A 213 6.09 -5.16 23.79
C THR A 213 7.51 -5.44 24.23
N GLU A 214 7.68 -5.91 25.44
CA GLU A 214 8.97 -6.35 25.98
C GLU A 214 9.26 -7.77 25.49
N ALA A 215 10.45 -7.99 24.92
CA ALA A 215 10.89 -9.30 24.44
C ALA A 215 12.01 -9.91 25.30
N GLY A 216 12.46 -9.20 26.34
CA GLY A 216 13.53 -9.62 27.25
C GLY A 216 14.92 -9.24 26.79
N HIS A 217 15.93 -9.72 27.50
CA HIS A 217 17.33 -9.44 27.20
C HIS A 217 17.79 -10.23 25.96
N GLU A 218 18.41 -9.56 25.00
CA GLU A 218 18.86 -10.15 23.74
C GLU A 218 20.17 -9.54 23.26
N SER A 219 20.98 -10.36 22.57
CA SER A 219 22.11 -9.88 21.76
C SER A 219 21.68 -9.83 20.30
N ALA A 220 21.82 -8.70 19.65
CA ALA A 220 21.40 -8.50 18.26
C ALA A 220 22.37 -7.60 17.48
N LYS A 221 22.24 -7.65 16.14
CA LYS A 221 22.93 -6.71 15.26
C LYS A 221 22.08 -5.44 15.09
N VAL A 222 22.59 -4.34 15.59
CA VAL A 222 21.92 -3.03 15.54
C VAL A 222 22.52 -2.14 14.47
N LEU A 223 21.73 -1.18 14.00
CA LEU A 223 22.20 -0.15 13.08
C LEU A 223 23.16 0.79 13.83
N THR A 224 24.30 1.10 13.21
CA THR A 224 25.18 2.13 13.74
C THR A 224 24.58 3.52 13.44
N PRO A 225 24.68 4.46 14.41
CA PRO A 225 24.23 5.83 14.16
C PRO A 225 25.12 6.57 13.16
N ASP A 226 26.25 6.03 12.79
CA ASP A 226 27.27 6.68 12.00
C ASP A 226 27.70 5.90 10.77
N LYS A 227 27.55 6.59 9.71
CA LYS A 227 28.25 6.61 8.43
C LYS A 227 27.63 5.84 7.28
N PRO A 228 27.39 6.61 6.23
CA PRO A 228 27.49 6.02 4.91
C PRO A 228 28.90 5.55 4.63
#